data_3dadc5bb4f5b36b2135fd2536da1d644
#
_entry.id   3dadc5bb4f5b36b2135fd2536da1d644
#
_cell.length_a   1.000
_cell.length_b   1.000
_cell.length_c   1.000
_cell.angle_alpha   90.00
_cell.angle_beta   90.00
_cell.angle_gamma   90.00
#
_symmetry.space_group_name_H-M   'P 1'
#
loop_
_entity.id
_entity.type
_entity.pdbx_description
1 polymer ?
#
loop_
_entity_poly.entity_id
_entity_poly.type
_entity_poly.pdbx_seq_one_letter_code
_entity_poly.pdbx_strand_id
1 'polypeptide(L)'
;MATLKDIAQLASVSIATVSRVLNRDQSLSVTEETRHRILTVAEELGYTKHLKTGESHKPKQKIAIIQWVSEQGELDDLYYYQIRLGIEKRAQELDYDILRYFNDHPFTLSEEVIGILCIGKFSRAQISAFEEYQKPLVFLDSDTLSLGHTCIITDFYTAMKQVVDYFLSQGMDRIGILTGLEETTDQEEIIEDKRLENFRNYSQTKGIYHDELVFQGSFTAQS
;
A
#
# COMPACT_ATOMS: atom_id res chain seq x y z
N MET A 1 44.12 7.57 7.89
CA MET A 1 42.75 7.61 7.34
C MET A 1 42.82 8.52 6.11
N ALA A 2 42.46 8.04 4.93
CA ALA A 2 42.53 8.80 3.70
C ALA A 2 41.64 10.04 3.74
N THR A 3 42.08 11.12 3.10
CA THR A 3 41.39 12.41 3.05
C THR A 3 41.08 12.83 1.62
N LEU A 4 40.17 13.77 1.43
CA LEU A 4 39.91 14.36 0.09
C LEU A 4 41.18 14.96 -0.52
N LYS A 5 42.11 15.44 0.31
CA LYS A 5 43.38 16.00 -0.13
C LYS A 5 44.30 14.92 -0.73
N ASP A 6 44.34 13.75 -0.13
CA ASP A 6 45.14 12.63 -0.64
C ASP A 6 44.64 12.14 -1.99
N ILE A 7 43.30 12.05 -2.13
CA ILE A 7 42.67 11.70 -3.42
C ILE A 7 42.95 12.77 -4.48
N ALA A 8 42.83 14.05 -4.12
CA ALA A 8 43.07 15.17 -5.03
C ALA A 8 44.51 15.16 -5.57
N GLN A 9 45.46 14.86 -4.68
CA GLN A 9 46.87 14.78 -5.03
C GLN A 9 47.16 13.63 -5.98
N LEU A 10 46.68 12.42 -5.69
CA LEU A 10 46.90 11.22 -6.51
C LEU A 10 46.13 11.29 -7.85
N ALA A 11 44.92 11.82 -7.86
CA ALA A 11 44.11 12.00 -9.06
C ALA A 11 44.53 13.25 -9.88
N SER A 12 45.48 14.07 -9.40
CA SER A 12 45.95 15.31 -10.04
C SER A 12 44.81 16.28 -10.38
N VAL A 13 43.90 16.50 -9.42
CA VAL A 13 42.76 17.44 -9.54
C VAL A 13 42.60 18.28 -8.27
N SER A 14 41.73 19.28 -8.31
CA SER A 14 41.43 20.08 -7.11
C SER A 14 40.59 19.29 -6.08
N ILE A 15 40.73 19.62 -4.78
CA ILE A 15 39.91 19.05 -3.72
C ILE A 15 38.43 19.30 -4.00
N ALA A 16 38.08 20.47 -4.54
CA ALA A 16 36.73 20.80 -4.91
C ALA A 16 36.17 19.87 -6.00
N THR A 17 37.02 19.53 -7.01
CA THR A 17 36.65 18.58 -8.07
C THR A 17 36.42 17.18 -7.49
N VAL A 18 37.30 16.70 -6.61
CA VAL A 18 37.13 15.40 -5.93
C VAL A 18 35.83 15.39 -5.14
N SER A 19 35.58 16.40 -4.33
CA SER A 19 34.36 16.50 -3.51
C SER A 19 33.09 16.46 -4.37
N ARG A 20 33.04 17.22 -5.47
CA ARG A 20 31.89 17.25 -6.35
C ARG A 20 31.68 15.95 -7.13
N VAL A 21 32.76 15.30 -7.58
CA VAL A 21 32.68 13.98 -8.24
C VAL A 21 32.17 12.91 -7.28
N LEU A 22 32.73 12.84 -6.07
CA LEU A 22 32.33 11.88 -5.05
C LEU A 22 30.87 12.10 -4.54
N ASN A 23 30.38 13.34 -4.54
CA ASN A 23 28.99 13.70 -4.25
C ASN A 23 28.04 13.60 -5.47
N ARG A 24 28.51 13.05 -6.60
CA ARG A 24 27.71 12.86 -7.83
C ARG A 24 27.07 14.15 -8.34
N ASP A 25 27.72 15.29 -8.20
CA ASP A 25 27.22 16.58 -8.67
C ASP A 25 27.08 16.58 -10.20
N GLN A 26 25.85 16.59 -10.69
CA GLN A 26 25.55 16.54 -12.12
C GLN A 26 25.87 17.86 -12.84
N SER A 27 26.02 18.96 -12.11
CA SER A 27 26.38 20.27 -12.69
C SER A 27 27.88 20.40 -12.98
N LEU A 28 28.68 19.42 -12.51
CA LEU A 28 30.13 19.42 -12.72
C LEU A 28 30.50 18.83 -14.10
N SER A 29 31.04 19.66 -14.97
CA SER A 29 31.60 19.23 -16.25
C SER A 29 33.05 18.75 -16.06
N VAL A 30 33.24 17.44 -16.05
CA VAL A 30 34.54 16.74 -16.07
C VAL A 30 34.47 15.61 -17.08
N THR A 31 35.64 15.23 -17.66
CA THR A 31 35.70 14.07 -18.55
C THR A 31 35.43 12.78 -17.77
N GLU A 32 34.88 11.77 -18.44
CA GLU A 32 34.66 10.44 -17.85
C GLU A 32 35.96 9.79 -17.36
N GLU A 33 37.06 10.04 -18.07
CA GLU A 33 38.40 9.57 -17.65
C GLU A 33 38.80 10.19 -16.29
N THR A 34 38.56 11.48 -16.12
CA THR A 34 38.87 12.16 -14.85
C THR A 34 37.95 11.68 -13.73
N ARG A 35 36.66 11.45 -14.03
CA ARG A 35 35.69 10.88 -13.08
C ARG A 35 36.12 9.49 -12.65
N HIS A 36 36.46 8.61 -13.60
CA HIS A 36 36.90 7.24 -13.31
C HIS A 36 38.17 7.23 -12.45
N ARG A 37 39.19 8.04 -12.81
CA ARG A 37 40.43 8.15 -12.06
C ARG A 37 40.22 8.57 -10.60
N ILE A 38 39.33 9.52 -10.33
CA ILE A 38 39.00 9.95 -8.95
C ILE A 38 38.35 8.82 -8.18
N LEU A 39 37.40 8.08 -8.78
CA LEU A 39 36.71 6.97 -8.12
C LEU A 39 37.66 5.81 -7.80
N THR A 40 38.52 5.44 -8.75
CA THR A 40 39.56 4.38 -8.56
C THR A 40 40.52 4.73 -7.43
N VAL A 41 41.06 5.94 -7.39
CA VAL A 41 41.94 6.40 -6.31
C VAL A 41 41.22 6.43 -4.96
N ALA A 42 39.95 6.83 -4.92
CA ALA A 42 39.16 6.83 -3.68
C ALA A 42 38.97 5.40 -3.14
N GLU A 43 38.73 4.43 -4.04
CA GLU A 43 38.58 3.00 -3.71
C GLU A 43 39.89 2.40 -3.22
N GLU A 44 41.01 2.62 -3.94
CA GLU A 44 42.36 2.16 -3.55
C GLU A 44 42.79 2.66 -2.17
N LEU A 45 42.42 3.90 -1.83
CA LEU A 45 42.71 4.49 -0.53
C LEU A 45 41.71 4.08 0.57
N GLY A 46 40.69 3.30 0.26
CA GLY A 46 39.62 2.94 1.19
C GLY A 46 38.86 4.15 1.72
N TYR A 47 38.68 5.19 0.90
CA TYR A 47 37.98 6.41 1.31
C TYR A 47 36.48 6.23 1.25
N THR A 48 35.83 5.92 2.37
CA THR A 48 34.39 5.62 2.47
C THR A 48 33.56 6.78 2.99
N LYS A 49 34.17 7.94 3.33
CA LYS A 49 33.43 9.09 3.88
C LYS A 49 32.34 9.64 2.96
N HIS A 50 32.54 9.58 1.65
CA HIS A 50 31.55 10.01 0.67
C HIS A 50 30.33 9.07 0.62
N LEU A 51 30.49 7.80 0.99
CA LEU A 51 29.38 6.85 1.13
C LEU A 51 28.50 7.18 2.34
N LYS A 52 29.03 7.96 3.32
CA LYS A 52 28.31 8.42 4.50
C LYS A 52 27.74 9.85 4.38
N THR A 53 28.21 10.63 3.37
CA THR A 53 27.83 12.05 3.21
C THR A 53 27.01 12.31 1.94
N GLY A 54 26.72 11.29 1.15
CA GLY A 54 26.10 11.43 -0.18
C GLY A 54 24.58 11.49 -0.22
N GLU A 55 23.89 11.51 0.91
CA GLU A 55 22.50 11.91 1.01
C GLU A 55 22.31 12.67 2.32
N SER A 56 22.08 13.96 2.23
CA SER A 56 21.28 14.66 3.22
C SER A 56 19.88 14.05 3.10
N HIS A 57 19.67 12.84 3.61
CA HIS A 57 18.35 12.30 3.77
C HIS A 57 17.63 13.23 4.74
N LYS A 58 16.81 14.12 4.22
CA LYS A 58 15.64 14.51 5.00
C LYS A 58 15.02 13.19 5.44
N PRO A 59 14.73 13.00 6.72
CA PRO A 59 14.07 11.78 7.16
C PRO A 59 12.86 11.56 6.25
N LYS A 60 12.78 10.38 5.63
CA LYS A 60 11.65 10.06 4.76
C LYS A 60 10.38 10.17 5.59
N GLN A 61 9.36 10.76 4.99
CA GLN A 61 8.05 10.80 5.63
C GLN A 61 7.51 9.37 5.71
N LYS A 62 6.90 9.03 6.83
CA LYS A 62 6.38 7.69 7.09
C LYS A 62 4.87 7.65 6.95
N ILE A 63 4.37 6.64 6.25
CA ILE A 63 2.95 6.34 6.11
C ILE A 63 2.68 5.01 6.83
N ALA A 64 1.64 4.96 7.64
CA ALA A 64 1.18 3.71 8.23
C ALA A 64 0.24 2.97 7.28
N ILE A 65 0.39 1.66 7.18
CA ILE A 65 -0.63 0.76 6.66
C ILE A 65 -1.19 -0.02 7.84
N ILE A 66 -2.48 0.09 8.08
CA ILE A 66 -3.21 -0.73 9.05
C ILE A 66 -4.02 -1.75 8.27
N GLN A 67 -3.74 -3.03 8.48
CA GLN A 67 -4.46 -4.14 7.86
C GLN A 67 -5.45 -4.75 8.83
N TRP A 68 -6.65 -5.05 8.36
CA TRP A 68 -7.69 -5.68 9.17
C TRP A 68 -7.40 -7.17 9.44
N VAL A 69 -6.78 -7.86 8.48
CA VAL A 69 -6.37 -9.26 8.61
C VAL A 69 -5.06 -9.38 9.38
N SER A 70 -4.83 -10.54 9.99
CA SER A 70 -3.54 -10.89 10.59
C SER A 70 -2.45 -11.09 9.53
N GLU A 71 -1.20 -11.12 9.93
CA GLU A 71 -0.07 -11.43 9.03
C GLU A 71 -0.23 -12.81 8.38
N GLN A 72 -0.73 -13.80 9.15
CA GLN A 72 -1.02 -15.13 8.62
C GLN A 72 -2.22 -15.11 7.66
N GLY A 73 -3.28 -14.39 8.01
CA GLY A 73 -4.47 -14.27 7.17
C GLY A 73 -4.19 -13.61 5.82
N GLU A 74 -3.24 -12.68 5.76
CA GLU A 74 -2.82 -12.08 4.49
C GLU A 74 -2.17 -13.10 3.54
N LEU A 75 -1.47 -14.11 4.05
CA LEU A 75 -0.89 -15.18 3.24
C LEU A 75 -1.96 -16.12 2.67
N ASP A 76 -3.07 -16.24 3.35
CA ASP A 76 -4.20 -17.08 2.93
C ASP A 76 -5.13 -16.35 1.94
N ASP A 77 -5.12 -15.00 1.94
CA ASP A 77 -5.89 -14.16 1.03
C ASP A 77 -5.02 -13.21 0.21
N LEU A 78 -4.74 -13.60 -1.04
CA LEU A 78 -3.92 -12.81 -1.96
C LEU A 78 -4.54 -11.48 -2.38
N TYR A 79 -5.83 -11.23 -2.13
CA TYR A 79 -6.50 -9.99 -2.52
C TYR A 79 -5.91 -8.78 -1.76
N TYR A 80 -5.89 -8.85 -0.44
CA TYR A 80 -5.33 -7.77 0.39
C TYR A 80 -3.82 -7.66 0.27
N TYR A 81 -3.14 -8.78 0.07
CA TYR A 81 -1.71 -8.81 -0.25
C TYR A 81 -1.37 -7.99 -1.51
N GLN A 82 -2.14 -8.15 -2.59
CA GLN A 82 -1.92 -7.41 -3.84
C GLN A 82 -2.19 -5.91 -3.67
N ILE A 83 -3.22 -5.52 -2.92
CA ILE A 83 -3.49 -4.11 -2.60
C ILE A 83 -2.30 -3.52 -1.87
N ARG A 84 -1.81 -4.18 -0.81
CA ARG A 84 -0.65 -3.73 -0.05
C ARG A 84 0.60 -3.58 -0.92
N LEU A 85 0.93 -4.57 -1.75
CA LEU A 85 2.09 -4.49 -2.64
C LEU A 85 2.00 -3.30 -3.59
N GLY A 86 0.81 -2.99 -4.11
CA GLY A 86 0.59 -1.83 -4.97
C GLY A 86 0.88 -0.51 -4.22
N ILE A 87 0.42 -0.40 -2.98
CA ILE A 87 0.67 0.76 -2.11
C ILE A 87 2.17 0.90 -1.81
N GLU A 88 2.82 -0.17 -1.38
CA GLU A 88 4.25 -0.15 -1.03
C GLU A 88 5.12 0.24 -2.21
N LYS A 89 4.84 -0.32 -3.39
CA LYS A 89 5.52 0.07 -4.62
C LYS A 89 5.37 1.56 -4.90
N ARG A 90 4.14 2.10 -4.79
CA ARG A 90 3.89 3.51 -5.03
C ARG A 90 4.51 4.42 -3.98
N ALA A 91 4.50 4.01 -2.72
CA ALA A 91 5.17 4.72 -1.64
C ALA A 91 6.69 4.81 -1.88
N GLN A 92 7.31 3.71 -2.31
CA GLN A 92 8.74 3.69 -2.66
C GLN A 92 9.05 4.64 -3.83
N GLU A 93 8.21 4.67 -4.87
CA GLU A 93 8.37 5.60 -6.00
C GLU A 93 8.27 7.07 -5.57
N LEU A 94 7.48 7.37 -4.54
CA LEU A 94 7.25 8.69 -3.98
C LEU A 94 8.19 9.03 -2.81
N ASP A 95 9.16 8.16 -2.51
CA ASP A 95 10.15 8.32 -1.44
C ASP A 95 9.55 8.37 -0.01
N TYR A 96 8.46 7.61 0.22
CA TYR A 96 7.89 7.37 1.54
C TYR A 96 8.39 6.05 2.14
N ASP A 97 8.59 6.04 3.46
CA ASP A 97 8.76 4.80 4.22
C ASP A 97 7.40 4.28 4.71
N ILE A 98 7.22 2.96 4.73
CA ILE A 98 5.99 2.32 5.18
C ILE A 98 6.21 1.65 6.53
N LEU A 99 5.30 1.92 7.47
CA LEU A 99 5.15 1.17 8.72
C LEU A 99 3.88 0.32 8.64
N ARG A 100 4.01 -0.98 8.88
CA ARG A 100 2.88 -1.92 8.81
C ARG A 100 2.37 -2.23 10.21
N TYR A 101 1.05 -2.24 10.34
CA TYR A 101 0.33 -2.63 11.54
C TYR A 101 -0.77 -3.61 11.17
N PHE A 102 -0.94 -4.65 11.96
CA PHE A 102 -2.03 -5.60 11.84
C PHE A 102 -3.04 -5.34 12.95
N ASN A 103 -4.32 -5.31 12.61
CA ASN A 103 -5.39 -4.93 13.55
C ASN A 103 -5.89 -6.11 14.40
N ASP A 104 -5.22 -7.24 14.34
CA ASP A 104 -5.46 -8.42 15.20
C ASP A 104 -4.78 -8.31 16.57
N HIS A 105 -3.89 -7.33 16.76
CA HIS A 105 -3.18 -7.07 18.00
C HIS A 105 -3.16 -5.57 18.32
N PRO A 106 -3.15 -5.21 19.63
CA PRO A 106 -2.95 -3.81 20.02
C PRO A 106 -1.62 -3.27 19.50
N PHE A 107 -1.64 -2.08 18.93
CA PHE A 107 -0.45 -1.39 18.48
C PHE A 107 -0.49 0.10 18.87
N THR A 108 0.67 0.72 18.87
CA THR A 108 0.79 2.17 19.04
C THR A 108 1.42 2.74 17.77
N LEU A 109 0.75 3.73 17.18
CA LEU A 109 1.23 4.39 15.97
C LEU A 109 2.45 5.24 16.29
N SER A 110 3.49 5.15 15.46
CA SER A 110 4.66 6.02 15.59
C SER A 110 4.29 7.48 15.34
N GLU A 111 4.80 8.41 16.15
CA GLU A 111 4.58 9.86 16.00
C GLU A 111 5.07 10.40 14.64
N GLU A 112 6.06 9.75 14.04
CA GLU A 112 6.64 10.13 12.74
C GLU A 112 5.71 9.84 11.54
N VAL A 113 4.60 9.13 11.78
CA VAL A 113 3.60 8.85 10.73
C VAL A 113 2.85 10.12 10.37
N ILE A 114 2.78 10.42 9.08
CA ILE A 114 2.08 11.60 8.56
C ILE A 114 0.68 11.30 8.03
N GLY A 115 0.34 10.04 7.78
CA GLY A 115 -0.95 9.59 7.27
C GLY A 115 -1.12 8.09 7.39
N ILE A 116 -2.35 7.62 7.36
CA ILE A 116 -2.73 6.24 7.62
C ILE A 116 -3.56 5.72 6.44
N LEU A 117 -3.18 4.56 5.92
CA LEU A 117 -3.94 3.79 4.94
C LEU A 117 -4.51 2.54 5.63
N CYS A 118 -5.83 2.46 5.73
CA CYS A 118 -6.54 1.35 6.36
C CYS A 118 -7.01 0.39 5.26
N ILE A 119 -6.50 -0.85 5.25
CA ILE A 119 -6.82 -1.85 4.22
C ILE A 119 -7.74 -2.90 4.83
N GLY A 120 -8.93 -3.04 4.26
CA GLY A 120 -9.93 -4.04 4.67
C GLY A 120 -11.13 -3.46 5.40
N LYS A 121 -11.70 -4.21 6.31
CA LYS A 121 -12.99 -3.94 6.96
C LYS A 121 -12.78 -3.59 8.44
N PHE A 122 -13.32 -2.47 8.85
CA PHE A 122 -13.17 -1.97 10.22
C PHE A 122 -14.52 -1.58 10.81
N SER A 123 -14.73 -1.92 12.08
CA SER A 123 -15.92 -1.48 12.83
C SER A 123 -15.88 0.03 13.09
N ARG A 124 -17.02 0.60 13.44
CA ARG A 124 -17.10 2.01 13.85
C ARG A 124 -16.19 2.31 15.05
N ALA A 125 -16.10 1.38 16.00
CA ALA A 125 -15.22 1.51 17.16
C ALA A 125 -13.75 1.58 16.75
N GLN A 126 -13.33 0.72 15.83
CA GLN A 126 -11.96 0.72 15.29
C GLN A 126 -11.65 1.99 14.52
N ILE A 127 -12.58 2.46 13.65
CA ILE A 127 -12.43 3.71 12.92
C ILE A 127 -12.26 4.88 13.89
N SER A 128 -13.11 4.96 14.93
CA SER A 128 -13.02 6.03 15.94
C SER A 128 -11.68 6.00 16.68
N ALA A 129 -11.14 4.81 16.98
CA ALA A 129 -9.81 4.69 17.58
C ALA A 129 -8.69 5.19 16.64
N PHE A 130 -8.83 4.99 15.32
CA PHE A 130 -7.86 5.53 14.36
C PHE A 130 -7.96 7.06 14.23
N GLU A 131 -9.14 7.64 14.39
CA GLU A 131 -9.36 9.10 14.42
C GLU A 131 -8.61 9.77 15.58
N GLU A 132 -8.46 9.09 16.72
CA GLU A 132 -7.73 9.61 17.89
C GLU A 132 -6.26 9.95 17.56
N TYR A 133 -5.67 9.31 16.56
CA TYR A 133 -4.32 9.66 16.10
C TYR A 133 -4.22 11.02 15.41
N GLN A 134 -5.34 11.63 15.04
CA GLN A 134 -5.41 12.95 14.38
C GLN A 134 -4.54 13.04 13.10
N LYS A 135 -4.46 11.97 12.35
CA LYS A 135 -3.73 11.88 11.08
C LYS A 135 -4.74 11.75 9.92
N PRO A 136 -4.40 12.19 8.71
CA PRO A 136 -5.19 11.87 7.53
C PRO A 136 -5.42 10.36 7.39
N LEU A 137 -6.69 9.96 7.22
CA LEU A 137 -7.12 8.58 7.05
C LEU A 137 -7.64 8.36 5.63
N VAL A 138 -7.21 7.27 4.99
CA VAL A 138 -7.78 6.78 3.73
C VAL A 138 -8.08 5.30 3.89
N PHE A 139 -9.31 4.91 3.57
CA PHE A 139 -9.76 3.52 3.65
C PHE A 139 -9.78 2.86 2.28
N LEU A 140 -9.31 1.62 2.21
CA LEU A 140 -9.32 0.80 1.01
C LEU A 140 -10.18 -0.42 1.28
N ASP A 141 -11.16 -0.67 0.39
CA ASP A 141 -12.13 -1.75 0.47
C ASP A 141 -13.14 -1.62 1.63
N SER A 142 -13.27 -0.43 2.20
CA SER A 142 -14.28 -0.10 3.21
C SER A 142 -14.96 1.22 2.84
N ASP A 143 -16.29 1.21 2.70
CA ASP A 143 -17.06 2.42 2.40
C ASP A 143 -17.26 3.25 3.67
N THR A 144 -16.42 4.24 3.84
CA THR A 144 -16.41 5.15 5.00
C THR A 144 -16.81 6.57 4.61
N LEU A 145 -17.36 6.77 3.41
CA LEU A 145 -17.71 8.11 2.92
C LEU A 145 -18.77 8.78 3.80
N SER A 146 -19.76 8.01 4.28
CA SER A 146 -20.80 8.51 5.19
C SER A 146 -20.26 8.90 6.58
N LEU A 147 -19.06 8.44 6.94
CA LEU A 147 -18.35 8.79 8.17
C LEU A 147 -17.40 9.98 7.97
N GLY A 148 -17.34 10.55 6.77
CA GLY A 148 -16.52 11.72 6.46
C GLY A 148 -15.08 11.38 6.04
N HIS A 149 -14.75 10.13 5.80
CA HIS A 149 -13.41 9.71 5.38
C HIS A 149 -13.31 9.43 3.89
N THR A 150 -12.14 9.69 3.33
CA THR A 150 -11.82 9.28 1.96
C THR A 150 -11.71 7.75 1.90
N CYS A 151 -12.38 7.14 0.91
CA CYS A 151 -12.27 5.70 0.68
C CYS A 151 -12.10 5.37 -0.80
N ILE A 152 -11.51 4.21 -1.05
CA ILE A 152 -11.36 3.58 -2.38
C ILE A 152 -12.02 2.22 -2.29
N ILE A 153 -13.06 2.01 -3.08
CA ILE A 153 -13.84 0.78 -3.10
C ILE A 153 -13.95 0.22 -4.51
N THR A 154 -14.23 -1.08 -4.61
CA THR A 154 -14.56 -1.72 -5.88
C THR A 154 -15.99 -1.36 -6.30
N ASP A 155 -16.19 -1.03 -7.58
CA ASP A 155 -17.52 -0.80 -8.15
C ASP A 155 -18.27 -2.13 -8.36
N PHE A 156 -18.75 -2.70 -7.26
CA PHE A 156 -19.52 -3.94 -7.28
C PHE A 156 -20.89 -3.77 -7.95
N TYR A 157 -21.44 -2.55 -7.98
CA TYR A 157 -22.71 -2.32 -8.70
C TYR A 157 -22.54 -2.59 -10.19
N THR A 158 -21.58 -1.94 -10.84
CA THR A 158 -21.31 -2.14 -12.26
C THR A 158 -20.89 -3.59 -12.56
N ALA A 159 -20.07 -4.19 -11.70
CA ALA A 159 -19.62 -5.56 -11.86
C ALA A 159 -20.81 -6.55 -11.83
N MET A 160 -21.67 -6.49 -10.81
CA MET A 160 -22.82 -7.39 -10.69
C MET A 160 -23.85 -7.16 -11.79
N LYS A 161 -24.06 -5.89 -12.18
CA LYS A 161 -24.89 -5.57 -13.34
C LYS A 161 -24.38 -6.25 -14.61
N GLN A 162 -23.09 -6.16 -14.90
CA GLN A 162 -22.50 -6.79 -16.09
C GLN A 162 -22.64 -8.32 -16.06
N VAL A 163 -22.43 -8.95 -14.90
CA VAL A 163 -22.59 -10.41 -14.74
C VAL A 163 -24.02 -10.84 -15.01
N VAL A 164 -25.00 -10.17 -14.40
CA VAL A 164 -26.44 -10.49 -14.61
C VAL A 164 -26.84 -10.25 -16.06
N ASP A 165 -26.46 -9.11 -16.66
CA ASP A 165 -26.78 -8.81 -18.06
C ASP A 165 -26.14 -9.85 -19.01
N TYR A 166 -24.93 -10.32 -18.70
CA TYR A 166 -24.28 -11.37 -19.48
C TYR A 166 -25.11 -12.67 -19.48
N PHE A 167 -25.52 -13.16 -18.29
CA PHE A 167 -26.33 -14.38 -18.19
C PHE A 167 -27.67 -14.22 -18.93
N LEU A 168 -28.34 -13.08 -18.74
CA LEU A 168 -29.58 -12.79 -19.45
C LEU A 168 -29.39 -12.79 -20.97
N SER A 169 -28.28 -12.25 -21.48
CA SER A 169 -27.95 -12.28 -22.92
C SER A 169 -27.77 -13.69 -23.49
N GLN A 170 -27.41 -14.65 -22.63
CA GLN A 170 -27.29 -16.06 -22.96
C GLN A 170 -28.61 -16.84 -22.79
N GLY A 171 -29.71 -16.15 -22.47
CA GLY A 171 -31.02 -16.77 -22.22
C GLY A 171 -31.14 -17.45 -20.85
N MET A 172 -30.24 -17.13 -19.90
CA MET A 172 -30.25 -17.70 -18.57
C MET A 172 -30.86 -16.66 -17.60
N ASP A 173 -32.07 -16.94 -17.12
CA ASP A 173 -32.82 -16.06 -16.20
C ASP A 173 -32.87 -16.61 -14.76
N ARG A 174 -32.47 -17.88 -14.55
CA ARG A 174 -32.39 -18.51 -13.24
C ARG A 174 -30.95 -18.49 -12.74
N ILE A 175 -30.53 -17.37 -12.11
CA ILE A 175 -29.17 -17.10 -11.71
C ILE A 175 -29.07 -17.22 -10.18
N GLY A 176 -28.12 -18.04 -9.69
CA GLY A 176 -27.78 -18.14 -8.27
C GLY A 176 -26.50 -17.36 -7.94
N ILE A 177 -26.31 -17.08 -6.67
CA ILE A 177 -25.10 -16.45 -6.13
C ILE A 177 -24.60 -17.20 -4.90
N LEU A 178 -23.29 -17.41 -4.83
CA LEU A 178 -22.59 -17.89 -3.65
C LEU A 178 -21.69 -16.76 -3.12
N THR A 179 -21.87 -16.39 -1.85
CA THR A 179 -21.10 -15.33 -1.17
C THR A 179 -20.61 -15.80 0.17
N GLY A 180 -19.65 -15.04 0.75
CA GLY A 180 -19.18 -15.26 2.11
C GLY A 180 -19.81 -14.30 3.12
N LEU A 181 -19.73 -14.68 4.38
CA LEU A 181 -19.97 -13.82 5.53
C LEU A 181 -18.63 -13.46 6.15
N GLU A 182 -18.46 -12.19 6.43
CA GLU A 182 -17.27 -11.64 7.09
C GLU A 182 -17.68 -10.87 8.35
N GLU A 183 -16.76 -10.76 9.28
CA GLU A 183 -16.92 -9.98 10.50
C GLU A 183 -15.68 -9.09 10.67
N THR A 184 -15.84 -7.97 11.37
CA THR A 184 -14.69 -7.16 11.78
C THR A 184 -13.84 -7.92 12.81
N THR A 185 -12.55 -7.58 12.92
CA THR A 185 -11.62 -8.33 13.79
C THR A 185 -11.97 -8.25 15.28
N ASP A 186 -12.72 -7.23 15.70
CA ASP A 186 -13.29 -7.10 17.04
C ASP A 186 -14.64 -7.83 17.21
N GLN A 187 -15.17 -8.44 16.14
CA GLN A 187 -16.46 -9.15 16.10
C GLN A 187 -17.68 -8.28 16.47
N GLU A 188 -17.53 -6.95 16.36
CA GLU A 188 -18.61 -6.01 16.68
C GLU A 188 -19.58 -5.82 15.50
N GLU A 189 -19.12 -6.03 14.27
CA GLU A 189 -19.94 -5.82 13.07
C GLU A 189 -19.82 -6.99 12.08
N ILE A 190 -20.99 -7.46 11.61
CA ILE A 190 -21.08 -8.37 10.44
C ILE A 190 -21.00 -7.50 9.19
N ILE A 191 -20.16 -7.90 8.26
CA ILE A 191 -19.92 -7.16 7.02
C ILE A 191 -20.81 -7.74 5.92
N GLU A 192 -21.74 -6.94 5.44
CA GLU A 192 -22.59 -7.32 4.33
C GLU A 192 -21.80 -7.33 3.02
N ASP A 193 -21.83 -8.45 2.30
CA ASP A 193 -21.17 -8.58 1.01
C ASP A 193 -21.86 -7.69 -0.04
N LYS A 194 -21.19 -6.65 -0.50
CA LYS A 194 -21.72 -5.69 -1.49
C LYS A 194 -22.02 -6.36 -2.85
N ARG A 195 -21.42 -7.49 -3.15
CA ARG A 195 -21.77 -8.28 -4.34
C ARG A 195 -23.18 -8.84 -4.21
N LEU A 196 -23.52 -9.40 -3.05
CA LEU A 196 -24.86 -9.91 -2.77
C LEU A 196 -25.91 -8.80 -2.80
N GLU A 197 -25.65 -7.69 -2.12
CA GLU A 197 -26.57 -6.54 -2.10
C GLU A 197 -26.87 -6.05 -3.52
N ASN A 198 -25.84 -5.82 -4.34
CA ASN A 198 -25.99 -5.32 -5.70
C ASN A 198 -26.60 -6.36 -6.64
N PHE A 199 -26.26 -7.65 -6.49
CA PHE A 199 -26.92 -8.74 -7.22
C PHE A 199 -28.42 -8.78 -6.92
N ARG A 200 -28.80 -8.77 -5.63
CA ARG A 200 -30.19 -8.77 -5.18
C ARG A 200 -30.95 -7.60 -5.80
N ASN A 201 -30.46 -6.38 -5.58
CA ASN A 201 -31.11 -5.17 -6.04
C ASN A 201 -31.30 -5.17 -7.57
N TYR A 202 -30.24 -5.52 -8.31
CA TYR A 202 -30.31 -5.51 -9.77
C TYR A 202 -31.19 -6.63 -10.33
N SER A 203 -31.11 -7.86 -9.82
CA SER A 203 -31.92 -8.99 -10.23
C SER A 203 -33.40 -8.80 -9.94
N GLN A 204 -33.74 -8.11 -8.82
CA GLN A 204 -35.11 -7.71 -8.53
C GLN A 204 -35.66 -6.73 -9.58
N THR A 205 -34.86 -5.74 -10.04
CA THR A 205 -35.31 -4.83 -11.12
C THR A 205 -35.57 -5.55 -12.43
N LYS A 206 -34.94 -6.71 -12.64
CA LYS A 206 -35.13 -7.56 -13.82
C LYS A 206 -36.24 -8.62 -13.65
N GLY A 207 -36.79 -8.78 -12.45
CA GLY A 207 -37.81 -9.77 -12.14
C GLY A 207 -37.28 -11.21 -12.11
N ILE A 208 -35.98 -11.41 -11.89
CA ILE A 208 -35.30 -12.72 -11.91
C ILE A 208 -34.64 -13.10 -10.58
N TYR A 209 -34.89 -12.34 -9.52
CA TYR A 209 -34.33 -12.63 -8.20
C TYR A 209 -35.08 -13.78 -7.52
N HIS A 210 -34.34 -14.76 -6.99
CA HIS A 210 -34.83 -15.92 -6.28
C HIS A 210 -34.06 -16.11 -4.97
N ASP A 211 -34.72 -15.97 -3.82
CA ASP A 211 -34.07 -16.12 -2.51
C ASP A 211 -33.47 -17.52 -2.33
N GLU A 212 -34.11 -18.55 -2.84
CA GLU A 212 -33.66 -19.94 -2.75
C GLU A 212 -32.36 -20.23 -3.55
N LEU A 213 -31.92 -19.28 -4.37
CA LEU A 213 -30.67 -19.37 -5.13
C LEU A 213 -29.55 -18.53 -4.53
N VAL A 214 -29.73 -18.00 -3.32
CA VAL A 214 -28.69 -17.29 -2.58
C VAL A 214 -28.08 -18.23 -1.57
N PHE A 215 -26.78 -18.46 -1.69
CA PHE A 215 -26.00 -19.31 -0.79
C PHE A 215 -24.95 -18.49 -0.09
N GLN A 216 -24.85 -18.62 1.22
CA GLN A 216 -23.86 -17.93 2.02
C GLN A 216 -23.06 -18.92 2.86
N GLY A 217 -21.74 -18.78 2.86
CA GLY A 217 -20.82 -19.56 3.68
C GLY A 217 -19.77 -18.66 4.32
N SER A 218 -18.81 -19.24 4.99
CA SER A 218 -17.56 -18.55 5.33
C SER A 218 -16.61 -18.60 4.13
N PHE A 219 -15.64 -17.68 4.06
CA PHE A 219 -14.64 -17.69 2.97
C PHE A 219 -13.63 -18.84 3.13
N THR A 220 -14.12 -20.05 3.36
CA THR A 220 -13.32 -21.28 3.46
C THR A 220 -13.79 -22.33 2.49
N ALA A 221 -12.90 -23.22 2.06
CA ALA A 221 -13.24 -24.32 1.16
C ALA A 221 -14.15 -25.40 1.79
N GLN A 222 -14.47 -25.27 3.08
CA GLN A 222 -15.25 -26.25 3.86
C GLN A 222 -16.68 -25.77 4.17
N SER A 223 -17.02 -24.52 3.84
CA SER A 223 -18.33 -23.92 4.09
C SER A 223 -19.32 -24.12 2.97
#